data_71f99642d18f0a609632ad81fb5dfdc0
#
_entry.id   71f99642d18f0a609632ad81fb5dfdc0
#
_cell.length_a   1.000
_cell.length_b   1.000
_cell.length_c   1.000
_cell.angle_alpha   90.00
_cell.angle_beta   90.00
_cell.angle_gamma   90.00
#
_symmetry.space_group_name_H-M   'P 1'
#
loop_
_entity.id
_entity.type
_entity.pdbx_description
1 polymer ?
#
loop_
_entity_poly.entity_id
_entity_poly.type
_entity_poly.pdbx_seq_one_letter_code
_entity_poly.pdbx_strand_id
1 'polypeptide(L)'
;MVVIKKNKKGQEEMVGFVLIVIIVAIVFLVFLGIFIRQGSETRNKDSREIVQFLESFERYDTECAIGFEPDFSSIGELTQECYEGKICLNKKTACEVLETNSKEILEKSFSIGELNYYKGYEFVSLYEEGNQTEEVIKIIKGNCNSSFIGGETLSSGDNGVFVYELKICF
;
A
#
# COMPACT_ATOMS: atom_id res chain seq x y z
N MET A 1 67.16 3.63 49.27
CA MET A 1 66.47 2.69 48.38
C MET A 1 64.99 2.76 48.72
N VAL A 2 64.24 3.56 47.94
CA VAL A 2 62.78 3.78 48.19
C VAL A 2 62.01 2.74 47.40
N VAL A 3 61.36 1.82 48.09
CA VAL A 3 60.50 0.82 47.46
C VAL A 3 59.14 1.42 47.24
N ILE A 4 58.82 1.75 46.02
CA ILE A 4 57.47 2.21 45.61
C ILE A 4 56.55 1.00 45.59
N LYS A 5 55.70 0.91 46.62
CA LYS A 5 54.62 -0.11 46.74
C LYS A 5 53.55 0.19 45.69
N LYS A 6 53.58 -0.53 44.60
CA LYS A 6 52.61 -0.43 43.52
C LYS A 6 51.21 -0.81 44.01
N ASN A 7 50.29 0.16 44.02
CA ASN A 7 48.95 0.02 44.56
C ASN A 7 48.11 -0.82 43.61
N LYS A 8 48.01 -2.14 43.78
CA LYS A 8 47.29 -3.09 42.94
C LYS A 8 45.77 -2.90 42.96
N LYS A 9 45.19 -2.40 44.05
CA LYS A 9 43.74 -2.19 44.18
C LYS A 9 43.16 -1.18 43.19
N GLY A 10 43.83 -0.08 42.90
CA GLY A 10 43.37 0.91 41.95
C GLY A 10 43.38 0.45 40.46
N GLN A 11 44.17 -0.58 40.13
CA GLN A 11 44.23 -1.14 38.80
C GLN A 11 43.04 -2.10 38.53
N GLU A 12 42.60 -2.86 39.53
CA GLU A 12 41.47 -3.77 39.39
C GLU A 12 40.13 -3.04 39.23
N GLU A 13 39.93 -1.91 39.90
CA GLU A 13 38.74 -1.08 39.78
C GLU A 13 38.67 -0.38 38.40
N MET A 14 39.82 0.09 37.88
CA MET A 14 39.86 0.69 36.53
C MET A 14 39.57 -0.33 35.44
N VAL A 15 40.04 -1.56 35.54
CA VAL A 15 39.79 -2.62 34.56
C VAL A 15 38.28 -2.99 34.54
N GLY A 16 37.65 -3.08 35.73
CA GLY A 16 36.21 -3.33 35.82
C GLY A 16 35.35 -2.22 35.14
N PHE A 17 35.71 -0.94 35.33
CA PHE A 17 35.03 0.18 34.73
C PHE A 17 35.15 0.18 33.18
N VAL A 18 36.36 -0.08 32.67
CA VAL A 18 36.60 -0.17 31.21
C VAL A 18 35.79 -1.32 30.59
N LEU A 19 35.69 -2.45 31.27
CA LEU A 19 34.94 -3.61 30.80
C LEU A 19 33.44 -3.31 30.72
N ILE A 20 32.87 -2.57 31.67
CA ILE A 20 31.46 -2.15 31.66
C ILE A 20 31.22 -1.19 30.48
N VAL A 21 32.09 -0.21 30.25
CA VAL A 21 31.98 0.74 29.14
C VAL A 21 31.99 0.01 27.77
N ILE A 22 32.87 -0.99 27.63
CA ILE A 22 32.93 -1.79 26.38
C ILE A 22 31.64 -2.57 26.17
N ILE A 23 31.09 -3.22 27.22
CA ILE A 23 29.84 -3.96 27.12
C ILE A 23 28.68 -3.02 26.72
N VAL A 24 28.57 -1.84 27.36
CA VAL A 24 27.54 -0.86 27.05
C VAL A 24 27.69 -0.36 25.60
N ALA A 25 28.91 -0.11 25.15
CA ALA A 25 29.17 0.32 23.76
C ALA A 25 28.76 -0.76 22.74
N ILE A 26 29.06 -2.06 23.04
CA ILE A 26 28.66 -3.17 22.15
C ILE A 26 27.11 -3.30 22.11
N VAL A 27 26.45 -3.25 23.27
CA VAL A 27 24.98 -3.28 23.34
C VAL A 27 24.37 -2.13 22.55
N PHE A 28 24.90 -0.92 22.69
CA PHE A 28 24.44 0.25 21.94
C PHE A 28 24.64 0.10 20.43
N LEU A 29 25.78 -0.44 19.97
CA LEU A 29 26.03 -0.72 18.55
C LEU A 29 25.07 -1.78 17.99
N VAL A 30 24.74 -2.82 18.76
CA VAL A 30 23.77 -3.83 18.38
C VAL A 30 22.38 -3.21 18.24
N PHE A 31 21.96 -2.37 19.20
CA PHE A 31 20.69 -1.63 19.11
C PHE A 31 20.65 -0.69 17.91
N LEU A 32 21.72 0.06 17.66
CA LEU A 32 21.84 0.93 16.47
C LEU A 32 21.74 0.12 15.17
N GLY A 33 22.39 -1.05 15.10
CA GLY A 33 22.31 -1.96 13.94
C GLY A 33 20.90 -2.48 13.68
N ILE A 34 20.15 -2.81 14.75
CA ILE A 34 18.73 -3.21 14.65
C ILE A 34 17.86 -2.03 14.19
N PHE A 35 18.08 -0.83 14.74
CA PHE A 35 17.33 0.37 14.38
C PHE A 35 17.55 0.79 12.91
N ILE A 36 18.78 0.71 12.42
CA ILE A 36 19.11 1.02 11.02
C ILE A 36 18.49 -0.02 10.08
N ARG A 37 18.41 -1.28 10.52
CA ARG A 37 17.78 -2.35 9.72
C ARG A 37 16.25 -2.24 9.66
N GLN A 38 15.62 -1.63 10.65
CA GLN A 38 14.17 -1.30 10.66
C GLN A 38 13.83 -0.10 9.76
N GLY A 39 14.80 0.68 9.29
CA GLY A 39 14.62 1.82 8.40
C GLY A 39 14.16 1.48 6.96
N SER A 40 13.89 0.21 6.63
CA SER A 40 13.24 -0.16 5.36
C SER A 40 11.69 -0.15 5.44
N GLU A 41 11.12 0.39 6.52
CA GLU A 41 9.65 0.52 6.68
C GLU A 41 9.00 1.60 5.80
N THR A 42 9.75 2.47 5.14
CA THR A 42 9.18 3.47 4.25
C THR A 42 8.40 2.84 3.10
N ARG A 43 8.89 1.75 2.51
CA ARG A 43 8.16 1.00 1.47
C ARG A 43 6.85 0.39 1.99
N ASN A 44 6.82 -0.10 3.21
CA ASN A 44 5.62 -0.69 3.82
C ASN A 44 4.57 0.36 4.20
N LYS A 45 5.00 1.59 4.52
CA LYS A 45 4.08 2.68 4.87
C LYS A 45 3.34 3.18 3.63
N ASP A 46 4.06 3.43 2.54
CA ASP A 46 3.49 3.89 1.29
C ASP A 46 2.49 2.87 0.71
N SER A 47 2.81 1.57 0.77
CA SER A 47 1.89 0.50 0.36
C SER A 47 0.62 0.45 1.21
N ARG A 48 0.69 0.74 2.52
CA ARG A 48 -0.49 0.80 3.39
C ARG A 48 -1.43 1.95 3.03
N GLU A 49 -0.89 3.10 2.64
CA GLU A 49 -1.70 4.23 2.19
C GLU A 49 -2.47 3.89 0.91
N ILE A 50 -1.85 3.16 -0.02
CA ILE A 50 -2.52 2.65 -1.22
C ILE A 50 -3.63 1.65 -0.88
N VAL A 51 -3.38 0.71 0.03
CA VAL A 51 -4.39 -0.25 0.48
C VAL A 51 -5.58 0.46 1.14
N GLN A 52 -5.33 1.42 2.04
CA GLN A 52 -6.39 2.22 2.67
C GLN A 52 -7.18 3.06 1.65
N PHE A 53 -6.49 3.59 0.64
CA PHE A 53 -7.16 4.26 -0.47
C PHE A 53 -8.08 3.29 -1.22
N LEU A 54 -7.60 2.09 -1.58
CA LEU A 54 -8.39 1.08 -2.28
C LEU A 54 -9.61 0.61 -1.47
N GLU A 55 -9.46 0.41 -0.15
CA GLU A 55 -10.58 0.07 0.74
C GLU A 55 -11.66 1.17 0.78
N SER A 56 -11.24 2.43 0.73
CA SER A 56 -12.16 3.58 0.70
C SER A 56 -12.78 3.75 -0.68
N PHE A 57 -11.99 3.51 -1.74
CA PHE A 57 -12.41 3.55 -3.13
C PHE A 57 -13.50 2.52 -3.41
N GLU A 58 -13.34 1.29 -2.94
CA GLU A 58 -14.29 0.21 -3.10
C GLU A 58 -15.67 0.53 -2.49
N ARG A 59 -15.69 1.30 -1.40
CA ARG A 59 -16.92 1.72 -0.68
C ARG A 59 -17.55 3.01 -1.21
N TYR A 60 -16.97 3.62 -2.26
CA TYR A 60 -17.51 4.83 -2.83
C TYR A 60 -18.82 4.55 -3.59
N ASP A 61 -19.93 5.21 -3.21
CA ASP A 61 -21.22 5.08 -3.88
C ASP A 61 -21.19 5.74 -5.26
N THR A 62 -21.71 5.04 -6.25
CA THR A 62 -21.77 5.49 -7.64
C THR A 62 -23.15 6.07 -8.00
N GLU A 63 -23.33 6.43 -9.25
CA GLU A 63 -24.65 6.83 -9.81
C GLU A 63 -25.45 5.65 -10.39
N CYS A 64 -24.97 4.41 -10.24
CA CYS A 64 -25.66 3.21 -10.71
C CYS A 64 -26.56 2.64 -9.65
N ALA A 65 -27.84 2.47 -9.95
CA ALA A 65 -28.78 1.66 -9.21
C ALA A 65 -29.29 0.55 -10.12
N ILE A 66 -29.33 -0.69 -9.64
CA ILE A 66 -29.83 -1.84 -10.42
C ILE A 66 -31.30 -2.11 -10.13
N GLY A 67 -31.69 -2.11 -8.85
CA GLY A 67 -33.04 -2.47 -8.41
C GLY A 67 -34.00 -1.30 -8.33
N PHE A 68 -33.70 -0.31 -7.51
CA PHE A 68 -34.52 0.89 -7.26
C PHE A 68 -33.66 2.06 -6.76
N GLU A 69 -34.12 3.28 -6.97
CA GLU A 69 -33.49 4.46 -6.37
C GLU A 69 -34.08 4.74 -4.98
N PRO A 70 -33.26 5.13 -3.98
CA PRO A 70 -31.86 5.59 -4.07
C PRO A 70 -30.81 4.51 -3.69
N ASP A 71 -31.04 3.25 -3.96
CA ASP A 71 -30.13 2.15 -3.68
C ASP A 71 -29.00 2.10 -4.74
N PHE A 72 -28.02 2.97 -4.55
CA PHE A 72 -26.88 3.11 -5.46
C PHE A 72 -25.76 2.14 -5.10
N SER A 73 -25.26 1.43 -6.11
CA SER A 73 -24.17 0.47 -5.95
C SER A 73 -22.86 1.18 -5.63
N SER A 74 -22.10 0.67 -4.66
CA SER A 74 -20.71 1.04 -4.42
C SER A 74 -19.81 0.58 -5.57
N ILE A 75 -18.56 1.07 -5.65
CA ILE A 75 -17.58 0.60 -6.63
C ILE A 75 -17.40 -0.92 -6.53
N GLY A 76 -17.33 -1.49 -5.31
CA GLY A 76 -17.21 -2.92 -5.10
C GLY A 76 -18.38 -3.72 -5.68
N GLU A 77 -19.61 -3.34 -5.36
CA GLU A 77 -20.82 -3.94 -5.91
C GLU A 77 -20.91 -3.73 -7.42
N LEU A 78 -20.60 -2.54 -7.89
CA LEU A 78 -20.64 -2.22 -9.31
C LEU A 78 -19.61 -3.02 -10.12
N THR A 79 -18.48 -3.40 -9.51
CA THR A 79 -17.49 -4.28 -10.14
C THR A 79 -18.07 -5.68 -10.39
N GLN A 80 -18.79 -6.23 -9.42
CA GLN A 80 -19.52 -7.50 -9.58
C GLN A 80 -20.62 -7.35 -10.65
N GLU A 81 -21.40 -6.28 -10.60
CA GLU A 81 -22.46 -6.01 -11.56
C GLU A 81 -21.95 -5.81 -12.99
N CYS A 82 -20.76 -5.21 -13.15
CA CYS A 82 -20.05 -5.10 -14.43
C CYS A 82 -19.66 -6.49 -14.93
N TYR A 83 -19.05 -7.33 -14.07
CA TYR A 83 -18.67 -8.69 -14.43
C TYR A 83 -19.90 -9.52 -14.86
N GLU A 84 -21.05 -9.34 -14.20
CA GLU A 84 -22.31 -9.98 -14.55
C GLU A 84 -23.03 -9.38 -15.78
N GLY A 85 -22.53 -8.27 -16.34
CA GLY A 85 -23.09 -7.59 -17.49
C GLY A 85 -24.42 -6.86 -17.23
N LYS A 86 -24.63 -6.38 -15.99
CA LYS A 86 -25.86 -5.67 -15.59
C LYS A 86 -25.96 -4.26 -16.21
N ILE A 87 -27.18 -3.75 -16.23
CA ILE A 87 -27.50 -2.41 -16.74
C ILE A 87 -28.15 -1.62 -15.61
N CYS A 88 -27.64 -0.40 -15.36
CA CYS A 88 -28.17 0.53 -14.37
C CYS A 88 -29.54 1.10 -14.82
N LEU A 89 -30.35 1.57 -13.88
CA LEU A 89 -31.67 2.21 -14.14
C LEU A 89 -31.54 3.44 -15.06
N ASN A 90 -30.39 4.13 -15.04
CA ASN A 90 -30.08 5.24 -15.94
C ASN A 90 -29.73 4.79 -17.38
N LYS A 91 -29.87 3.49 -17.71
CA LYS A 91 -29.60 2.83 -18.99
C LYS A 91 -28.12 2.74 -19.40
N LYS A 92 -27.18 3.15 -18.57
CA LYS A 92 -25.75 2.88 -18.78
C LYS A 92 -25.45 1.45 -18.33
N THR A 93 -24.45 0.82 -18.92
CA THR A 93 -23.96 -0.46 -18.42
C THR A 93 -23.20 -0.23 -17.11
N ALA A 94 -23.22 -1.24 -16.21
CA ALA A 94 -22.47 -1.18 -14.97
C ALA A 94 -20.97 -0.96 -15.23
N CYS A 95 -20.42 -1.54 -16.31
CA CYS A 95 -19.02 -1.34 -16.70
C CYS A 95 -18.71 0.09 -17.15
N GLU A 96 -19.59 0.75 -17.90
CA GLU A 96 -19.40 2.16 -18.30
C GLU A 96 -19.39 3.09 -17.09
N VAL A 97 -20.29 2.86 -16.12
CA VAL A 97 -20.34 3.65 -14.89
C VAL A 97 -19.11 3.37 -14.04
N LEU A 98 -18.72 2.11 -13.90
CA LEU A 98 -17.53 1.68 -13.14
C LEU A 98 -16.26 2.35 -13.69
N GLU A 99 -16.03 2.26 -15.00
CA GLU A 99 -14.85 2.87 -15.64
C GLU A 99 -14.82 4.38 -15.46
N THR A 100 -15.97 5.05 -15.70
CA THR A 100 -16.09 6.51 -15.59
C THR A 100 -15.82 6.99 -14.17
N ASN A 101 -16.47 6.41 -13.16
CA ASN A 101 -16.29 6.80 -11.76
C ASN A 101 -14.89 6.48 -11.27
N SER A 102 -14.36 5.27 -11.57
CA SER A 102 -13.01 4.88 -11.20
C SER A 102 -11.96 5.85 -11.76
N LYS A 103 -12.07 6.20 -13.03
CA LYS A 103 -11.18 7.16 -13.69
C LYS A 103 -11.26 8.54 -13.05
N GLU A 104 -12.46 9.03 -12.76
CA GLU A 104 -12.66 10.34 -12.14
C GLU A 104 -12.07 10.41 -10.72
N ILE A 105 -12.27 9.37 -9.91
CA ILE A 105 -11.72 9.29 -8.56
C ILE A 105 -10.19 9.25 -8.61
N LEU A 106 -9.60 8.41 -9.46
CA LEU A 106 -8.16 8.29 -9.61
C LEU A 106 -7.53 9.61 -10.10
N GLU A 107 -8.16 10.29 -11.07
CA GLU A 107 -7.68 11.58 -11.59
C GLU A 107 -7.72 12.70 -10.55
N LYS A 108 -8.75 12.69 -9.69
CA LYS A 108 -8.85 13.65 -8.58
C LYS A 108 -7.86 13.36 -7.44
N SER A 109 -7.58 12.07 -7.20
CA SER A 109 -6.69 11.65 -6.12
C SER A 109 -5.22 11.76 -6.49
N PHE A 110 -4.88 11.51 -7.75
CA PHE A 110 -3.49 11.49 -8.23
C PHE A 110 -3.32 12.47 -9.39
N SER A 111 -2.75 13.63 -9.09
CA SER A 111 -2.41 14.63 -10.12
C SER A 111 -1.19 14.17 -10.92
N ILE A 112 -1.40 13.68 -12.13
CA ILE A 112 -0.35 13.20 -13.02
C ILE A 112 0.14 14.33 -13.94
N GLY A 113 1.47 14.45 -14.09
CA GLY A 113 2.09 15.42 -14.99
C GLY A 113 3.61 15.45 -14.92
N GLU A 114 4.25 16.03 -15.93
CA GLU A 114 5.73 16.09 -15.99
C GLU A 114 6.36 16.83 -14.81
N LEU A 115 5.67 17.85 -14.29
CA LEU A 115 6.11 18.66 -13.14
C LEU A 115 5.56 18.14 -11.81
N ASN A 116 4.65 17.16 -11.84
CA ASN A 116 4.04 16.61 -10.64
C ASN A 116 4.90 15.51 -10.04
N TYR A 117 4.67 15.22 -8.76
CA TYR A 117 5.33 14.14 -8.03
C TYR A 117 5.02 12.77 -8.66
N TYR A 118 3.75 12.54 -9.04
CA TYR A 118 3.31 11.32 -9.70
C TYR A 118 3.45 11.42 -11.22
N LYS A 119 4.09 10.41 -11.82
CA LYS A 119 4.31 10.32 -13.29
C LYS A 119 3.27 9.46 -13.98
N GLY A 120 2.60 8.60 -13.24
CA GLY A 120 1.56 7.74 -13.76
C GLY A 120 0.89 6.91 -12.68
N TYR A 121 -0.18 6.23 -13.07
CA TYR A 121 -0.78 5.15 -12.30
C TYR A 121 -1.31 4.05 -13.22
N GLU A 122 -1.38 2.85 -12.67
CA GLU A 122 -2.06 1.70 -13.28
C GLU A 122 -3.01 1.12 -12.23
N PHE A 123 -4.29 1.11 -12.54
CA PHE A 123 -5.35 0.47 -11.76
C PHE A 123 -5.92 -0.69 -12.55
N VAL A 124 -6.07 -1.84 -11.89
CA VAL A 124 -6.64 -3.06 -12.48
C VAL A 124 -7.61 -3.66 -11.48
N SER A 125 -8.79 -4.04 -11.96
CA SER A 125 -9.70 -4.93 -11.23
C SER A 125 -9.76 -6.27 -11.93
N LEU A 126 -9.49 -7.33 -11.18
CA LEU A 126 -9.47 -8.72 -11.63
C LEU A 126 -10.54 -9.52 -10.90
N TYR A 127 -11.12 -10.52 -11.54
CA TYR A 127 -11.92 -11.57 -10.92
C TYR A 127 -11.13 -12.87 -10.92
N GLU A 128 -11.02 -13.51 -9.76
CA GLU A 128 -10.31 -14.76 -9.57
C GLU A 128 -11.25 -15.85 -9.09
N GLU A 129 -11.33 -16.95 -9.84
CA GLU A 129 -12.08 -18.15 -9.50
C GLU A 129 -11.21 -19.38 -9.71
N GLY A 130 -10.79 -20.04 -8.63
CA GLY A 130 -9.89 -21.20 -8.68
C GLY A 130 -8.53 -20.84 -9.28
N ASN A 131 -8.25 -21.30 -10.49
CA ASN A 131 -7.02 -21.03 -11.24
C ASN A 131 -7.23 -20.10 -12.44
N GLN A 132 -8.38 -19.49 -12.55
CA GLN A 132 -8.72 -18.56 -13.63
C GLN A 132 -8.72 -17.14 -13.09
N THR A 133 -8.13 -16.23 -13.86
CA THR A 133 -8.11 -14.79 -13.58
C THR A 133 -8.65 -14.06 -14.80
N GLU A 134 -9.62 -13.20 -14.62
CA GLU A 134 -10.24 -12.41 -15.68
C GLU A 134 -10.14 -10.91 -15.33
N GLU A 135 -9.73 -10.10 -16.31
CA GLU A 135 -9.65 -8.64 -16.15
C GLU A 135 -11.06 -8.03 -16.33
N VAL A 136 -11.56 -7.33 -15.29
CA VAL A 136 -12.84 -6.64 -15.32
C VAL A 136 -12.69 -5.26 -15.92
N ILE A 137 -11.79 -4.43 -15.36
CA ILE A 137 -11.41 -3.14 -15.93
C ILE A 137 -9.92 -2.88 -15.73
N LYS A 138 -9.34 -2.08 -16.63
CA LYS A 138 -7.97 -1.59 -16.54
C LYS A 138 -7.88 -0.13 -16.92
N ILE A 139 -7.30 0.70 -16.04
CA ILE A 139 -7.12 2.14 -16.23
C ILE A 139 -5.66 2.49 -16.08
N ILE A 140 -5.06 3.07 -17.10
CA ILE A 140 -3.66 3.51 -17.11
C ILE A 140 -3.62 4.99 -17.45
N LYS A 141 -2.83 5.76 -16.71
CA LYS A 141 -2.53 7.16 -17.01
C LYS A 141 -1.08 7.49 -16.75
N GLY A 142 -0.46 8.19 -17.68
CA GLY A 142 0.95 8.60 -17.59
C GLY A 142 1.93 7.48 -17.90
N ASN A 143 3.11 7.51 -17.27
CA ASN A 143 4.22 6.59 -17.54
C ASN A 143 4.64 5.87 -16.25
N CYS A 144 4.64 4.55 -16.29
CA CYS A 144 5.01 3.66 -15.19
C CYS A 144 6.30 2.85 -15.47
N ASN A 145 7.25 3.40 -16.24
CA ASN A 145 8.49 2.70 -16.57
C ASN A 145 9.61 2.85 -15.51
N SER A 146 9.36 3.62 -14.45
CA SER A 146 10.34 3.90 -13.38
C SER A 146 9.93 3.24 -12.05
N SER A 147 10.33 3.84 -10.93
CA SER A 147 9.95 3.36 -9.60
C SER A 147 8.45 3.51 -9.36
N PHE A 148 7.87 2.54 -8.70
CA PHE A 148 6.45 2.56 -8.30
C PHE A 148 6.28 2.05 -6.88
N ILE A 149 5.19 2.43 -6.26
CA ILE A 149 4.61 1.78 -5.08
C ILE A 149 3.25 1.23 -5.48
N GLY A 150 2.86 0.12 -4.87
CA GLY A 150 1.59 -0.53 -5.16
C GLY A 150 0.96 -1.13 -3.92
N GLY A 151 -0.32 -1.39 -4.03
CA GLY A 151 -1.10 -2.11 -3.04
C GLY A 151 -2.24 -2.85 -3.72
N GLU A 152 -2.77 -3.83 -3.02
CA GLU A 152 -3.91 -4.62 -3.46
C GLU A 152 -4.93 -4.75 -2.32
N THR A 153 -6.21 -4.88 -2.68
CA THR A 153 -7.29 -5.26 -1.75
C THR A 153 -8.18 -6.31 -2.40
N LEU A 154 -8.87 -7.06 -1.57
CA LEU A 154 -9.69 -8.19 -1.98
C LEU A 154 -11.14 -7.95 -1.54
N SER A 155 -12.08 -8.19 -2.46
CA SER A 155 -13.52 -8.19 -2.18
C SER A 155 -14.13 -9.51 -2.53
N SER A 156 -15.08 -9.98 -1.72
CA SER A 156 -15.73 -11.27 -1.95
C SER A 156 -16.74 -11.16 -3.08
N GLY A 157 -16.65 -12.02 -4.09
CA GLY A 157 -17.70 -12.27 -5.07
C GLY A 157 -18.47 -13.58 -4.76
N ASP A 158 -19.46 -13.89 -5.56
CA ASP A 158 -20.35 -15.05 -5.33
C ASP A 158 -19.60 -16.39 -5.36
N ASN A 159 -18.70 -16.59 -6.32
CA ASN A 159 -17.95 -17.85 -6.50
C ASN A 159 -16.42 -17.64 -6.52
N GLY A 160 -15.96 -16.42 -6.34
CA GLY A 160 -14.54 -16.05 -6.42
C GLY A 160 -14.25 -14.79 -5.63
N VAL A 161 -13.17 -14.13 -6.00
CA VAL A 161 -12.67 -12.92 -5.32
C VAL A 161 -12.38 -11.85 -6.36
N PHE A 162 -12.82 -10.63 -6.10
CA PHE A 162 -12.36 -9.47 -6.85
C PHE A 162 -11.09 -8.94 -6.23
N VAL A 163 -10.06 -8.73 -7.05
CA VAL A 163 -8.76 -8.18 -6.67
C VAL A 163 -8.65 -6.79 -7.27
N TYR A 164 -8.39 -5.78 -6.46
CA TYR A 164 -8.13 -4.42 -6.90
C TYR A 164 -6.66 -4.11 -6.70
N GLU A 165 -5.94 -3.88 -7.78
CA GLU A 165 -4.53 -3.50 -7.75
C GLU A 165 -4.37 -2.03 -8.17
N LEU A 166 -3.58 -1.28 -7.42
CA LEU A 166 -3.19 0.08 -7.78
C LEU A 166 -1.68 0.24 -7.68
N LYS A 167 -1.05 0.69 -8.77
CA LYS A 167 0.36 1.08 -8.83
C LYS A 167 0.46 2.56 -9.11
N ILE A 168 1.19 3.29 -8.29
CA ILE A 168 1.48 4.72 -8.46
C ILE A 168 2.96 4.85 -8.81
N CYS A 169 3.26 5.59 -9.87
CA CYS A 169 4.57 5.69 -10.51
C CYS A 169 5.18 7.08 -10.32
N PHE A 170 6.52 7.14 -10.07
CA PHE A 170 7.29 8.34 -9.74
C PHE A 170 8.33 8.67 -10.80
#